data_90534e65b78673e39043f1120f5eb1b1
#
_entry.id   90534e65b78673e39043f1120f5eb1b1
#
_cell.length_a   1.000
_cell.length_b   1.000
_cell.length_c   1.000
_cell.angle_alpha   90.00
_cell.angle_beta   90.00
_cell.angle_gamma   90.00
#
_symmetry.space_group_name_H-M   'P 1'
#
loop_
_entity.id
_entity.type
_entity.pdbx_description
1 polymer ?
#
loop_
_entity_poly.entity_id
_entity_poly.type
_entity_poly.pdbx_seq_one_letter_code
_entity_poly.pdbx_strand_id
1 'polypeptide(L)'
;MVQAGAAGSSQDKGHSLMFDKKVLVIDKTYQPMRIVNLRGAIYLVFREAANVIDEDYNVFNLQEWMRHSEIRITVDSDFRALRSVDSAFGVPDILIMKNYKQKTVRKSICTKKNVNFRDLNVCQYCRVKLTSNDSTIDHVVPASKGGQLTWENAVTACRSCNNKKGDKDLDKSGMKLYNIPKPLYWDRGWFKKYEERYPNDVWKRFL
;
A
#
# COMPACT_ATOMS: atom_id res chain seq x y z
N MET A 1 -41.74 4.38 -28.92
CA MET A 1 -40.28 4.14 -28.74
C MET A 1 -39.73 5.20 -27.82
N VAL A 2 -39.55 4.90 -26.55
CA VAL A 2 -38.96 5.80 -25.57
C VAL A 2 -37.64 5.19 -25.15
N GLN A 3 -36.53 5.86 -25.50
CA GLN A 3 -35.18 5.47 -25.08
C GLN A 3 -34.97 5.88 -23.63
N ALA A 4 -34.78 4.91 -22.75
CA ALA A 4 -34.35 5.13 -21.38
C ALA A 4 -32.82 5.31 -21.40
N GLY A 5 -32.37 6.55 -21.18
CA GLY A 5 -30.96 6.88 -20.98
C GLY A 5 -30.50 6.43 -19.60
N ALA A 6 -29.53 5.54 -19.55
CA ALA A 6 -28.89 5.13 -18.32
C ALA A 6 -27.92 6.23 -17.83
N ALA A 7 -28.36 7.03 -16.85
CA ALA A 7 -27.50 7.92 -16.07
C ALA A 7 -26.79 7.09 -14.99
N GLY A 8 -25.63 6.50 -15.32
CA GLY A 8 -24.73 5.88 -14.37
C GLY A 8 -24.04 6.95 -13.52
N SER A 9 -24.36 7.00 -12.24
CA SER A 9 -24.08 8.06 -11.29
C SER A 9 -22.57 8.27 -11.03
N SER A 10 -22.12 9.51 -11.16
CA SER A 10 -20.80 10.00 -10.75
C SER A 10 -20.51 9.82 -9.23
N GLN A 11 -21.52 9.56 -8.42
CA GLN A 11 -21.41 9.32 -6.98
C GLN A 11 -20.76 7.98 -6.63
N ASP A 12 -20.95 6.94 -7.43
CA ASP A 12 -20.36 5.60 -7.17
C ASP A 12 -18.82 5.56 -7.35
N LYS A 13 -18.28 6.36 -8.26
CA LYS A 13 -16.82 6.46 -8.46
C LYS A 13 -16.11 7.18 -7.31
N GLY A 14 -16.71 8.17 -6.70
CA GLY A 14 -16.18 8.91 -5.56
C GLY A 14 -16.09 8.04 -4.29
N HIS A 15 -17.11 7.21 -4.02
CA HIS A 15 -17.13 6.30 -2.89
C HIS A 15 -16.08 5.19 -3.02
N SER A 16 -15.89 4.60 -4.21
CA SER A 16 -14.86 3.58 -4.45
C SER A 16 -13.46 4.13 -4.21
N LEU A 17 -13.15 5.33 -4.68
CA LEU A 17 -11.85 5.98 -4.49
C LEU A 17 -11.54 6.30 -3.03
N MET A 18 -12.54 6.64 -2.22
CA MET A 18 -12.35 6.94 -0.80
C MET A 18 -11.93 5.69 -0.01
N PHE A 19 -12.53 4.51 -0.28
CA PHE A 19 -12.16 3.27 0.39
C PHE A 19 -10.78 2.74 0.02
N ASP A 20 -10.20 3.19 -1.09
CA ASP A 20 -8.85 2.85 -1.50
C ASP A 20 -7.78 3.72 -0.82
N LYS A 21 -8.20 4.77 -0.08
CA LYS A 21 -7.26 5.58 0.70
C LYS A 21 -6.42 4.69 1.62
N LYS A 22 -5.13 4.96 1.65
CA LYS A 22 -4.18 4.23 2.48
C LYS A 22 -4.03 4.92 3.83
N VAL A 23 -3.96 4.12 4.87
CA VAL A 23 -3.83 4.54 6.26
C VAL A 23 -2.62 3.84 6.85
N LEU A 24 -1.71 4.61 7.43
CA LEU A 24 -0.54 4.09 8.13
C LEU A 24 -0.96 3.55 9.50
N VAL A 25 -0.50 2.37 9.84
CA VAL A 25 -0.68 1.79 11.17
C VAL A 25 0.67 1.73 11.87
N ILE A 26 0.75 2.35 13.04
CA ILE A 26 1.94 2.37 13.90
C ILE A 26 1.71 1.58 15.18
N ASP A 27 2.77 1.19 15.85
CA ASP A 27 2.71 0.57 17.18
C ASP A 27 2.79 1.63 18.30
N LYS A 28 2.69 1.19 19.57
CA LYS A 28 2.79 2.06 20.76
C LYS A 28 4.12 2.81 20.86
N THR A 29 5.14 2.40 20.14
CA THR A 29 6.45 3.05 20.11
C THR A 29 6.62 3.95 18.90
N TYR A 30 5.49 4.28 18.25
CA TYR A 30 5.43 5.10 17.04
C TYR A 30 6.23 4.51 15.88
N GLN A 31 6.43 3.18 15.86
CA GLN A 31 7.09 2.50 14.76
C GLN A 31 6.06 2.06 13.71
N PRO A 32 6.31 2.34 12.44
CA PRO A 32 5.42 1.92 11.35
C PRO A 32 5.36 0.38 11.29
N MET A 33 4.12 -0.14 11.20
CA MET A 33 3.85 -1.57 11.18
C MET A 33 3.36 -2.07 9.83
N ARG A 34 2.38 -1.38 9.27
CA ARG A 34 1.73 -1.74 8.01
C ARG A 34 0.90 -0.59 7.46
N ILE A 35 0.52 -0.73 6.19
CA ILE A 35 -0.43 0.16 5.54
C ILE A 35 -1.69 -0.65 5.26
N VAL A 36 -2.84 -0.09 5.62
CA VAL A 36 -4.17 -0.67 5.36
C VAL A 36 -4.96 0.27 4.45
N ASN A 37 -6.03 -0.22 3.83
CA ASN A 37 -7.01 0.64 3.20
C ASN A 37 -8.01 1.18 4.23
N LEU A 38 -8.84 2.14 3.85
CA LEU A 38 -9.80 2.75 4.78
C LEU A 38 -10.74 1.72 5.43
N ARG A 39 -11.20 0.68 4.70
CA ARG A 39 -12.02 -0.39 5.28
C ARG A 39 -11.29 -1.12 6.42
N GLY A 40 -10.02 -1.45 6.21
CA GLY A 40 -9.19 -2.06 7.23
C GLY A 40 -8.94 -1.14 8.43
N ALA A 41 -8.79 0.16 8.19
CA ALA A 41 -8.65 1.16 9.25
C ALA A 41 -9.93 1.27 10.10
N ILE A 42 -11.08 1.40 9.46
CA ILE A 42 -12.39 1.41 10.13
C ILE A 42 -12.55 0.15 11.00
N TYR A 43 -12.29 -1.04 10.41
CA TYR A 43 -12.39 -2.30 11.15
C TYR A 43 -11.52 -2.29 12.43
N LEU A 44 -10.28 -1.80 12.36
CA LEU A 44 -9.39 -1.75 13.52
C LEU A 44 -9.90 -0.81 14.61
N VAL A 45 -10.45 0.35 14.24
CA VAL A 45 -10.98 1.34 15.18
C VAL A 45 -12.27 0.85 15.83
N PHE A 46 -13.22 0.32 15.05
CA PHE A 46 -14.50 -0.23 15.55
C PHE A 46 -14.31 -1.47 16.43
N ARG A 47 -13.27 -2.27 16.19
CA ARG A 47 -12.89 -3.39 17.07
C ARG A 47 -12.08 -2.95 18.28
N GLU A 48 -11.91 -1.66 18.48
CA GLU A 48 -11.09 -1.06 19.55
C GLU A 48 -9.63 -1.59 19.61
N ALA A 49 -9.15 -2.15 18.51
CA ALA A 49 -7.78 -2.63 18.38
C ALA A 49 -6.77 -1.50 18.17
N ALA A 50 -7.23 -0.38 17.58
CA ALA A 50 -6.43 0.80 17.34
C ALA A 50 -7.21 2.07 17.66
N ASN A 51 -6.48 3.14 17.95
CA ASN A 51 -6.96 4.51 18.03
C ASN A 51 -6.53 5.29 16.80
N VAL A 52 -7.22 6.39 16.51
CA VAL A 52 -6.77 7.35 15.51
C VAL A 52 -5.75 8.29 16.14
N ILE A 53 -4.73 8.67 15.41
CA ILE A 53 -3.78 9.70 15.82
C ILE A 53 -3.74 10.77 14.73
N ASP A 54 -3.81 12.04 15.13
CA ASP A 54 -3.73 13.17 14.22
C ASP A 54 -2.29 13.65 14.00
N GLU A 55 -2.14 14.69 13.22
CA GLU A 55 -0.84 15.31 12.90
C GLU A 55 -0.17 16.00 14.10
N ASP A 56 -0.93 16.32 15.15
CA ASP A 56 -0.44 16.94 16.39
C ASP A 56 -0.21 15.92 17.50
N TYR A 57 -0.22 14.61 17.15
CA TYR A 57 -0.02 13.48 18.06
C TYR A 57 -1.15 13.28 19.09
N ASN A 58 -2.33 13.90 18.90
CA ASN A 58 -3.49 13.62 19.72
C ASN A 58 -4.06 12.24 19.36
N VAL A 59 -4.34 11.45 20.38
CA VAL A 59 -4.86 10.09 20.23
C VAL A 59 -6.34 10.05 20.57
N PHE A 60 -7.15 9.56 19.66
CA PHE A 60 -8.61 9.50 19.77
C PHE A 60 -9.08 8.05 19.73
N ASN A 61 -9.91 7.66 20.70
CA ASN A 61 -10.72 6.45 20.56
C ASN A 61 -11.86 6.67 19.53
N LEU A 62 -12.68 5.64 19.27
CA LEU A 62 -13.74 5.72 18.28
C LEU A 62 -14.73 6.89 18.54
N GLN A 63 -15.20 7.02 19.78
CA GLN A 63 -16.19 8.04 20.15
C GLN A 63 -15.61 9.45 20.08
N GLU A 64 -14.42 9.62 20.60
CA GLU A 64 -13.68 10.88 20.52
C GLU A 64 -13.39 11.28 19.07
N TRP A 65 -13.00 10.33 18.22
CA TRP A 65 -12.75 10.59 16.82
C TRP A 65 -14.00 10.98 16.05
N MET A 66 -15.14 10.33 16.32
CA MET A 66 -16.42 10.71 15.70
C MET A 66 -16.82 12.12 16.09
N ARG A 67 -16.76 12.47 17.38
CA ARG A 67 -17.04 13.84 17.86
C ARG A 67 -16.07 14.87 17.27
N HIS A 68 -14.79 14.56 17.24
CA HIS A 68 -13.78 15.42 16.59
C HIS A 68 -14.09 15.61 15.10
N SER A 69 -14.51 14.55 14.42
CA SER A 69 -14.89 14.59 12.99
C SER A 69 -16.09 15.49 12.74
N GLU A 70 -17.11 15.44 13.59
CA GLU A 70 -18.28 16.31 13.50
C GLU A 70 -17.91 17.81 13.60
N ILE A 71 -16.98 18.15 14.51
CA ILE A 71 -16.47 19.51 14.64
C ILE A 71 -15.63 19.89 13.40
N ARG A 72 -14.70 19.02 12.98
CA ARG A 72 -13.83 19.31 11.84
C ARG A 72 -14.60 19.56 10.55
N ILE A 73 -15.67 18.83 10.29
CA ILE A 73 -16.52 19.03 9.11
C ILE A 73 -17.12 20.44 9.04
N THR A 74 -17.38 21.09 10.17
CA THR A 74 -17.97 22.43 10.21
C THR A 74 -16.96 23.55 9.97
N VAL A 75 -15.68 23.32 10.24
CA VAL A 75 -14.64 24.33 10.18
C VAL A 75 -13.63 24.15 9.03
N ASP A 76 -13.57 22.95 8.47
CA ASP A 76 -12.62 22.57 7.43
C ASP A 76 -13.34 21.92 6.25
N SER A 77 -13.49 22.68 5.16
CA SER A 77 -14.18 22.22 3.94
C SER A 77 -13.49 21.04 3.24
N ASP A 78 -12.18 20.89 3.45
CA ASP A 78 -11.37 19.84 2.84
C ASP A 78 -11.32 18.56 3.68
N PHE A 79 -11.85 18.62 4.93
CA PHE A 79 -11.87 17.46 5.82
C PHE A 79 -12.79 16.36 5.29
N ARG A 80 -12.21 15.23 4.98
CA ARG A 80 -12.92 14.08 4.43
C ARG A 80 -13.48 13.19 5.52
N ALA A 81 -14.78 12.91 5.45
CA ALA A 81 -15.45 12.02 6.38
C ALA A 81 -16.49 11.14 5.69
N LEU A 82 -16.68 9.94 6.22
CA LEU A 82 -17.86 9.12 5.97
C LEU A 82 -18.99 9.68 6.84
N ARG A 83 -20.12 9.97 6.23
CA ARG A 83 -21.28 10.56 6.92
C ARG A 83 -22.44 9.57 6.98
N SER A 84 -23.10 9.51 8.11
CA SER A 84 -24.40 8.91 8.33
C SER A 84 -25.39 10.02 8.68
N VAL A 85 -26.67 9.67 8.92
CA VAL A 85 -27.70 10.64 9.32
C VAL A 85 -27.30 11.36 10.61
N ASP A 86 -26.78 10.63 11.59
CA ASP A 86 -26.54 11.13 12.95
C ASP A 86 -25.05 11.13 13.35
N SER A 87 -24.13 10.85 12.44
CA SER A 87 -22.71 10.74 12.79
C SER A 87 -21.78 10.94 11.61
N ALA A 88 -20.54 11.29 11.95
CA ALA A 88 -19.46 11.40 10.98
C ALA A 88 -18.22 10.65 11.46
N PHE A 89 -17.55 9.95 10.56
CA PHE A 89 -16.28 9.31 10.79
C PHE A 89 -15.24 9.90 9.84
N GLY A 90 -14.36 10.73 10.35
CA GLY A 90 -13.27 11.33 9.61
C GLY A 90 -12.33 10.26 9.03
N VAL A 91 -11.88 10.47 7.82
CA VAL A 91 -10.94 9.55 7.17
C VAL A 91 -9.56 9.72 7.81
N PRO A 92 -9.08 8.75 8.62
CA PRO A 92 -7.82 8.89 9.31
C PRO A 92 -6.64 8.72 8.33
N ASP A 93 -5.54 9.37 8.61
CA ASP A 93 -4.26 9.14 7.93
C ASP A 93 -3.41 8.12 8.66
N ILE A 94 -3.52 8.08 10.00
CA ILE A 94 -2.69 7.22 10.86
C ILE A 94 -3.52 6.60 11.96
N LEU A 95 -3.22 5.34 12.28
CA LEU A 95 -3.74 4.61 13.43
C LEU A 95 -2.61 4.15 14.32
N ILE A 96 -2.82 4.21 15.63
CA ILE A 96 -1.92 3.66 16.65
C ILE A 96 -2.56 2.43 17.30
N MET A 97 -1.84 1.30 17.30
CA MET A 97 -2.34 0.05 17.91
C MET A 97 -2.34 0.13 19.43
N LYS A 98 -3.45 -0.27 20.09
CA LYS A 98 -3.58 -0.22 21.57
C LYS A 98 -2.65 -1.20 22.29
N ASN A 99 -2.51 -2.42 21.79
CA ASN A 99 -1.88 -3.53 22.53
C ASN A 99 -0.77 -4.27 21.77
N TYR A 100 -0.23 -3.67 20.72
CA TYR A 100 0.77 -4.32 19.91
C TYR A 100 2.08 -3.52 19.86
N LYS A 101 3.18 -4.21 20.12
CA LYS A 101 4.55 -3.72 19.89
C LYS A 101 5.19 -4.67 18.90
N GLN A 102 5.67 -4.13 17.78
CA GLN A 102 6.40 -4.95 16.81
C GLN A 102 7.74 -5.38 17.42
N LYS A 103 7.87 -6.69 17.69
CA LYS A 103 9.07 -7.25 18.32
C LYS A 103 10.23 -7.47 17.34
N THR A 104 9.92 -7.65 16.05
CA THR A 104 10.92 -7.98 15.03
C THR A 104 10.50 -7.43 13.67
N VAL A 105 11.49 -7.03 12.88
CA VAL A 105 11.30 -6.71 11.46
C VAL A 105 10.83 -7.97 10.72
N ARG A 106 9.67 -7.91 10.08
CA ARG A 106 9.11 -9.06 9.38
C ARG A 106 9.50 -9.05 7.90
N LYS A 107 10.02 -10.18 7.42
CA LYS A 107 10.20 -10.41 5.98
C LYS A 107 8.81 -10.39 5.34
N SER A 108 8.62 -9.59 4.29
CA SER A 108 7.34 -9.54 3.59
C SER A 108 7.14 -10.81 2.73
N ILE A 109 5.88 -11.13 2.41
CA ILE A 109 5.58 -12.26 1.53
C ILE A 109 6.00 -11.90 0.10
N CYS A 110 6.67 -12.82 -0.59
CA CYS A 110 7.05 -12.65 -2.00
C CYS A 110 5.79 -12.77 -2.87
N THR A 111 5.26 -11.64 -3.31
CA THR A 111 4.12 -11.53 -4.22
C THR A 111 4.48 -10.60 -5.38
N LYS A 112 3.78 -10.72 -6.51
CA LYS A 112 3.96 -9.82 -7.66
C LYS A 112 3.94 -8.35 -7.24
N LYS A 113 2.96 -7.95 -6.39
CA LYS A 113 2.83 -6.58 -5.90
C LYS A 113 4.06 -6.13 -5.11
N ASN A 114 4.55 -6.97 -4.22
CA ASN A 114 5.68 -6.65 -3.37
C ASN A 114 7.02 -6.67 -4.14
N VAL A 115 7.18 -7.58 -5.11
CA VAL A 115 8.35 -7.60 -6.01
C VAL A 115 8.35 -6.34 -6.88
N ASN A 116 7.24 -5.97 -7.50
CA ASN A 116 7.11 -4.72 -8.25
C ASN A 116 7.40 -3.49 -7.39
N PHE A 117 6.95 -3.50 -6.15
CA PHE A 117 7.22 -2.41 -5.20
C PHE A 117 8.72 -2.33 -4.87
N ARG A 118 9.38 -3.45 -4.55
CA ARG A 118 10.84 -3.52 -4.30
C ARG A 118 11.64 -2.95 -5.47
N ASP A 119 11.24 -3.32 -6.68
CA ASP A 119 11.92 -2.96 -7.93
C ASP A 119 11.45 -1.60 -8.49
N LEU A 120 10.63 -0.85 -7.74
CA LEU A 120 10.09 0.47 -8.12
C LEU A 120 9.30 0.46 -9.45
N ASN A 121 8.68 -0.68 -9.79
CA ASN A 121 8.05 -0.95 -11.08
C ASN A 121 8.99 -0.70 -12.27
N VAL A 122 10.26 -1.01 -12.14
CA VAL A 122 11.26 -0.91 -13.18
C VAL A 122 11.69 -2.31 -13.62
N CYS A 123 11.71 -2.55 -14.91
CA CYS A 123 12.24 -3.80 -15.46
C CYS A 123 13.70 -3.99 -15.03
N GLN A 124 14.01 -5.10 -14.37
CA GLN A 124 15.35 -5.36 -13.85
C GLN A 124 16.35 -5.75 -14.95
N TYR A 125 15.93 -5.83 -16.18
CA TYR A 125 16.78 -6.10 -17.35
C TYR A 125 17.06 -4.86 -18.20
N CYS A 126 16.01 -4.17 -18.68
CA CYS A 126 16.15 -3.03 -19.60
C CYS A 126 15.88 -1.66 -18.95
N ARG A 127 15.54 -1.61 -17.65
CA ARG A 127 15.27 -0.41 -16.86
C ARG A 127 14.05 0.40 -17.27
N VAL A 128 13.21 -0.08 -18.19
CA VAL A 128 11.98 0.61 -18.54
C VAL A 128 11.03 0.65 -17.35
N LYS A 129 10.41 1.80 -17.09
CA LYS A 129 9.38 1.97 -16.06
C LYS A 129 8.09 1.32 -16.53
N LEU A 130 7.43 0.58 -15.66
CA LEU A 130 6.25 -0.23 -15.97
C LEU A 130 5.05 0.22 -15.14
N THR A 131 3.86 0.01 -15.69
CA THR A 131 2.63 0.00 -14.91
C THR A 131 2.42 -1.38 -14.25
N SER A 132 1.48 -1.47 -13.31
CA SER A 132 1.13 -2.76 -12.71
C SER A 132 0.60 -3.77 -13.74
N ASN A 133 0.00 -3.30 -14.84
CA ASN A 133 -0.58 -4.14 -15.88
C ASN A 133 0.49 -4.64 -16.87
N ASP A 134 1.53 -3.83 -17.12
CA ASP A 134 2.61 -4.17 -18.06
C ASP A 134 3.73 -4.97 -17.43
N SER A 135 3.76 -5.00 -16.10
CA SER A 135 4.78 -5.75 -15.37
C SER A 135 4.48 -7.24 -15.31
N THR A 136 5.51 -8.03 -15.45
CA THR A 136 5.53 -9.47 -15.17
C THR A 136 6.53 -9.77 -14.08
N ILE A 137 6.42 -10.95 -13.47
CA ILE A 137 7.47 -11.50 -12.61
C ILE A 137 8.23 -12.54 -13.42
N ASP A 138 9.53 -12.38 -13.45
CA ASP A 138 10.43 -13.37 -14.00
C ASP A 138 11.20 -14.10 -12.89
N HIS A 139 11.44 -15.38 -13.10
CA HIS A 139 12.28 -16.21 -12.25
C HIS A 139 13.72 -16.16 -12.76
N VAL A 140 14.65 -15.65 -11.96
CA VAL A 140 16.09 -15.59 -12.32
C VAL A 140 16.59 -16.98 -12.71
N VAL A 141 16.35 -17.97 -11.86
CA VAL A 141 16.44 -19.40 -12.18
C VAL A 141 15.05 -19.85 -12.65
N PRO A 142 14.90 -20.31 -13.89
CA PRO A 142 13.59 -20.67 -14.46
C PRO A 142 12.82 -21.70 -13.64
N ALA A 143 11.49 -21.59 -13.61
CA ALA A 143 10.63 -22.58 -12.96
C ALA A 143 10.80 -23.99 -13.55
N SER A 144 11.02 -24.11 -14.87
CA SER A 144 11.33 -25.36 -15.54
C SER A 144 12.60 -26.06 -15.05
N LYS A 145 13.47 -25.31 -14.35
CA LYS A 145 14.71 -25.78 -13.72
C LYS A 145 14.65 -25.82 -12.20
N GLY A 146 13.42 -25.85 -11.65
CA GLY A 146 13.20 -25.90 -10.21
C GLY A 146 13.27 -24.56 -9.48
N GLY A 147 13.36 -23.43 -10.20
CA GLY A 147 13.33 -22.11 -9.62
C GLY A 147 11.99 -21.79 -8.97
N GLN A 148 11.99 -21.49 -7.67
CA GLN A 148 10.79 -21.16 -6.91
C GLN A 148 10.56 -19.65 -6.84
N LEU A 149 9.32 -19.22 -6.54
CA LEU A 149 8.96 -17.83 -6.30
C LEU A 149 9.47 -17.40 -4.92
N THR A 150 10.73 -17.02 -4.87
CA THR A 150 11.39 -16.47 -3.67
C THR A 150 11.86 -15.05 -3.93
N TRP A 151 12.20 -14.35 -2.86
CA TRP A 151 12.71 -12.97 -2.98
C TRP A 151 14.01 -12.88 -3.77
N GLU A 152 14.83 -13.89 -3.64
CA GLU A 152 16.15 -13.99 -4.27
C GLU A 152 16.06 -14.44 -5.73
N ASN A 153 14.91 -15.01 -6.12
CA ASN A 153 14.68 -15.56 -7.46
C ASN A 153 13.63 -14.82 -8.30
N ALA A 154 12.89 -13.88 -7.71
CA ALA A 154 11.83 -13.15 -8.39
C ALA A 154 12.24 -11.71 -8.69
N VAL A 155 12.05 -11.25 -9.92
CA VAL A 155 12.34 -9.89 -10.37
C VAL A 155 11.22 -9.32 -11.23
N THR A 156 11.04 -7.99 -11.18
CA THR A 156 10.13 -7.30 -12.10
C THR A 156 10.72 -7.26 -13.50
N ALA A 157 9.95 -7.70 -14.48
CA ALA A 157 10.34 -7.67 -15.90
C ALA A 157 9.23 -7.11 -16.79
N CYS A 158 9.58 -6.45 -17.89
CA CYS A 158 8.63 -6.20 -18.95
C CYS A 158 8.39 -7.51 -19.76
N ARG A 159 7.26 -7.61 -20.44
CA ARG A 159 6.92 -8.80 -21.23
C ARG A 159 7.98 -9.16 -22.26
N SER A 160 8.57 -8.15 -22.93
CA SER A 160 9.62 -8.36 -23.95
C SER A 160 10.86 -9.00 -23.35
N CYS A 161 11.39 -8.48 -22.22
CA CYS A 161 12.56 -9.04 -21.56
C CYS A 161 12.26 -10.43 -20.98
N ASN A 162 11.08 -10.61 -20.37
CA ASN A 162 10.68 -11.90 -19.82
C ASN A 162 10.61 -12.98 -20.92
N ASN A 163 9.96 -12.67 -22.05
CA ASN A 163 9.91 -13.57 -23.21
C ASN A 163 11.28 -13.85 -23.83
N LYS A 164 12.15 -12.81 -23.94
CA LYS A 164 13.52 -12.97 -24.45
C LYS A 164 14.33 -13.91 -23.58
N LYS A 165 14.22 -13.80 -22.26
CA LYS A 165 14.92 -14.69 -21.31
C LYS A 165 14.33 -16.10 -21.38
N GLY A 166 13.00 -16.22 -21.34
CA GLY A 166 12.32 -17.51 -21.37
C GLY A 166 12.82 -18.44 -20.24
N ASP A 167 13.09 -19.68 -20.59
CA ASP A 167 13.59 -20.75 -19.71
C ASP A 167 15.12 -20.82 -19.62
N LYS A 168 15.82 -19.80 -20.10
CA LYS A 168 17.29 -19.74 -20.07
C LYS A 168 17.76 -19.16 -18.73
N ASP A 169 18.86 -19.68 -18.23
CA ASP A 169 19.61 -19.05 -17.15
C ASP A 169 20.18 -17.70 -17.61
N LEU A 170 20.50 -16.81 -16.68
CA LEU A 170 21.02 -15.47 -17.03
C LEU A 170 22.23 -15.54 -17.95
N ASP A 171 23.18 -16.38 -17.66
CA ASP A 171 24.43 -16.53 -18.44
C ASP A 171 24.12 -16.99 -19.89
N LYS A 172 23.19 -17.94 -20.02
CA LYS A 172 22.77 -18.46 -21.34
C LYS A 172 21.88 -17.51 -22.13
N SER A 173 21.20 -16.60 -21.43
CA SER A 173 20.34 -15.58 -22.05
C SER A 173 21.12 -14.37 -22.54
N GLY A 174 22.35 -14.19 -22.11
CA GLY A 174 23.16 -12.99 -22.33
C GLY A 174 22.59 -11.74 -21.63
N MET A 175 21.66 -11.92 -20.70
CA MET A 175 21.01 -10.82 -19.96
C MET A 175 21.65 -10.64 -18.58
N LYS A 176 21.63 -9.39 -18.10
CA LYS A 176 22.14 -9.04 -16.77
C LYS A 176 21.03 -8.38 -15.96
N LEU A 177 21.02 -8.66 -14.66
CA LEU A 177 20.14 -7.95 -13.72
C LEU A 177 20.74 -6.59 -13.38
N TYR A 178 19.84 -5.60 -13.30
CA TYR A 178 20.19 -4.27 -12.82
C TYR A 178 20.55 -4.27 -11.33
N ASN A 179 19.74 -4.97 -10.52
CA ASN A 179 19.99 -5.17 -9.10
C ASN A 179 19.93 -6.67 -8.77
N ILE A 180 20.76 -7.11 -7.83
CA ILE A 180 20.64 -8.43 -7.23
C ILE A 180 19.36 -8.44 -6.38
N PRO A 181 18.42 -9.38 -6.61
CA PRO A 181 17.18 -9.43 -5.86
C PRO A 181 17.41 -9.81 -4.40
N LYS A 182 16.91 -8.98 -3.49
CA LYS A 182 17.00 -9.17 -2.03
C LYS A 182 15.62 -9.21 -1.41
N PRO A 183 15.47 -9.82 -0.23
CA PRO A 183 14.23 -9.77 0.51
C PRO A 183 13.78 -8.35 0.82
N LEU A 184 12.47 -8.15 0.81
CA LEU A 184 11.84 -6.92 1.29
C LEU A 184 11.38 -7.11 2.72
N TYR A 185 11.84 -6.24 3.60
CA TYR A 185 11.44 -6.23 5.01
C TYR A 185 10.50 -5.05 5.27
N TRP A 186 9.54 -5.28 6.17
CA TRP A 186 8.68 -4.22 6.70
C TRP A 186 9.45 -3.44 7.77
N ASP A 187 10.32 -2.56 7.33
CA ASP A 187 11.13 -1.67 8.16
C ASP A 187 10.90 -0.20 7.79
N ARG A 188 11.51 0.72 8.51
CA ARG A 188 11.42 2.16 8.20
C ARG A 188 11.85 2.49 6.78
N GLY A 189 12.86 1.82 6.25
CA GLY A 189 13.32 2.02 4.89
C GLY A 189 12.26 1.64 3.85
N TRP A 190 11.48 0.58 4.11
CA TRP A 190 10.34 0.21 3.28
C TRP A 190 9.24 1.27 3.31
N PHE A 191 8.87 1.76 4.49
CA PHE A 191 7.83 2.77 4.64
C PHE A 191 8.24 4.08 3.99
N LYS A 192 9.50 4.50 4.13
CA LYS A 192 10.05 5.68 3.46
C LYS A 192 9.93 5.56 1.93
N LYS A 193 10.35 4.44 1.33
CA LYS A 193 10.16 4.18 -0.10
C LYS A 193 8.69 4.18 -0.53
N TYR A 194 7.80 3.70 0.33
CA TYR A 194 6.37 3.70 0.05
C TYR A 194 5.84 5.12 0.05
N GLU A 195 6.24 5.96 1.00
CA GLU A 195 5.86 7.36 1.09
C GLU A 195 6.40 8.17 -0.11
N GLU A 196 7.65 7.98 -0.50
CA GLU A 196 8.23 8.60 -1.70
C GLU A 196 7.40 8.30 -2.96
N ARG A 197 6.78 7.14 -3.03
CA ARG A 197 5.94 6.72 -4.16
C ARG A 197 4.48 7.17 -4.06
N TYR A 198 3.97 7.25 -2.86
CA TYR A 198 2.61 7.65 -2.51
C TYR A 198 2.67 8.73 -1.44
N PRO A 199 3.02 9.98 -1.80
CA PRO A 199 3.27 11.03 -0.83
C PRO A 199 2.06 11.27 0.08
N ASN A 200 2.33 11.37 1.37
CA ASN A 200 1.37 11.77 2.39
C ASN A 200 2.10 12.58 3.44
N ASP A 201 1.80 13.88 3.51
CA ASP A 201 2.55 14.81 4.36
C ASP A 201 2.40 14.51 5.85
N VAL A 202 1.26 13.95 6.27
CA VAL A 202 1.04 13.53 7.65
C VAL A 202 1.94 12.35 8.02
N TRP A 203 2.16 11.40 7.10
CA TRP A 203 3.01 10.24 7.37
C TRP A 203 4.48 10.59 7.57
N LYS A 204 4.97 11.67 6.92
CA LYS A 204 6.37 12.10 7.05
C LYS A 204 6.81 12.34 8.49
N ARG A 205 5.86 12.72 9.35
CA ARG A 205 6.13 12.96 10.78
C ARG A 205 6.36 11.65 11.57
N PHE A 206 5.98 10.50 11.00
CA PHE A 206 6.02 9.18 11.65
C PHE A 206 6.98 8.19 10.95
N LEU A 207 7.60 8.58 9.87
CA LEU A 207 8.56 7.77 9.10
C LEU A 207 9.98 8.30 9.23
#